data_d28c62a03599edf77a76e9efbda7a320
#
_entry.id   d28c62a03599edf77a76e9efbda7a320
#
_cell.length_a   1.000
_cell.length_b   1.000
_cell.length_c   1.000
_cell.angle_alpha   90.00
_cell.angle_beta   90.00
_cell.angle_gamma   90.00
#
_symmetry.space_group_name_H-M   'P 1'
#
loop_
_entity.id
_entity.type
_entity.pdbx_description
1 polymer ?
#
loop_
_entity_poly.entity_id
_entity_poly.type
_entity_poly.pdbx_seq_one_letter_code
_entity_poly.pdbx_strand_id
1 'polypeptide(L)'
;SYGYYTGIIFRAYTYGTGDAVVRGGRYDHLLEKFGKKTPSIGFAIILDELMSALDRQKIKVETGHRNLLVYTDATEQWAISLARTFRAKGKNVEMMKRNSWDERETFEAYGKRSSVASMLYLREDRKIEVINLQTGEEKLVNTKKKTKQQ
;
A
#
# COMPACT_ATOMS: atom_id res chain seq x y z
N SER A 1 4.73 30.78 -5.58
CA SER A 1 5.47 31.16 -6.78
C SER A 1 6.50 30.09 -7.12
N TYR A 2 6.37 29.44 -8.26
CA TYR A 2 7.31 28.40 -8.74
C TYR A 2 8.50 29.04 -9.47
N GLY A 3 9.25 29.88 -8.77
CA GLY A 3 10.38 30.66 -9.33
C GLY A 3 11.59 29.84 -9.80
N TYR A 4 11.54 28.52 -9.77
CA TYR A 4 12.61 27.64 -10.22
C TYR A 4 12.43 27.14 -11.68
N TYR A 5 11.29 27.38 -12.30
CA TYR A 5 11.11 27.03 -13.72
C TYR A 5 11.89 28.00 -14.62
N THR A 6 12.62 27.45 -15.58
CA THR A 6 13.49 28.20 -16.49
C THR A 6 13.03 28.12 -17.95
N GLY A 7 11.96 27.42 -18.24
CA GLY A 7 11.47 27.21 -19.59
C GLY A 7 9.99 26.85 -19.63
N ILE A 8 9.66 25.81 -20.36
CA ILE A 8 8.28 25.35 -20.56
C ILE A 8 7.65 24.95 -19.22
N ILE A 9 6.46 25.48 -18.98
CA ILE A 9 5.55 25.05 -17.90
C ILE A 9 4.37 24.38 -18.56
N PHE A 10 3.94 23.22 -18.03
CA PHE A 10 2.77 22.52 -18.53
C PHE A 10 1.83 22.13 -17.40
N ARG A 11 0.57 21.99 -17.74
CA ARG A 11 -0.50 21.55 -16.86
C ARG A 11 -1.38 20.57 -17.62
N ALA A 12 -1.81 19.50 -16.96
CA ALA A 12 -2.80 18.59 -17.50
C ALA A 12 -4.11 18.73 -16.73
N TYR A 13 -5.20 18.72 -17.45
CA TYR A 13 -6.55 18.81 -16.91
C TYR A 13 -7.34 17.57 -17.32
N THR A 14 -8.33 17.23 -16.54
CA THR A 14 -9.30 16.21 -16.92
C THR A 14 -10.72 16.75 -16.77
N TYR A 15 -11.68 16.04 -17.32
CA TYR A 15 -13.07 16.46 -17.23
C TYR A 15 -13.55 16.49 -15.77
N GLY A 16 -14.30 17.54 -15.42
CA GLY A 16 -14.88 17.68 -14.09
C GLY A 16 -13.95 18.22 -13.00
N THR A 17 -12.72 18.65 -13.34
CA THR A 17 -11.84 19.34 -12.38
C THR A 17 -11.90 20.85 -12.55
N GLY A 18 -11.83 21.58 -11.44
CA GLY A 18 -11.66 23.04 -11.44
C GLY A 18 -10.22 23.48 -11.61
N ASP A 19 -9.25 22.60 -11.40
CA ASP A 19 -7.82 22.87 -11.49
C ASP A 19 -7.06 21.71 -12.15
N ALA A 20 -5.76 21.92 -12.39
CA ALA A 20 -4.88 20.96 -13.04
C ALA A 20 -4.60 19.75 -12.16
N VAL A 21 -4.77 18.55 -12.69
CA VAL A 21 -4.40 17.28 -12.02
C VAL A 21 -2.91 16.99 -12.10
N VAL A 22 -2.21 17.60 -13.06
CA VAL A 22 -0.76 17.53 -13.20
C VAL A 22 -0.21 18.92 -13.41
N ARG A 23 0.88 19.24 -12.74
CA ARG A 23 1.65 20.48 -12.95
C ARG A 23 3.11 20.13 -13.10
N GLY A 24 3.76 20.69 -14.10
CA GLY A 24 5.17 20.44 -14.35
C GLY A 24 5.84 21.52 -15.16
N GLY A 25 7.14 21.37 -15.35
CA GLY A 25 7.93 22.30 -16.15
C GLY A 25 9.39 21.93 -16.21
N ARG A 26 10.11 22.67 -17.02
CA ARG A 26 11.56 22.58 -17.17
C ARG A 26 12.26 23.45 -16.12
N TYR A 27 13.33 22.92 -15.54
CA TYR A 27 14.20 23.63 -14.60
C TYR A 27 15.66 23.26 -14.87
N ASP A 28 16.49 24.27 -15.08
CA ASP A 28 17.89 24.07 -15.51
C ASP A 28 18.88 24.24 -14.36
N HIS A 29 18.50 24.93 -13.28
CA HIS A 29 19.40 25.28 -12.18
C HIS A 29 19.08 24.60 -10.85
N LEU A 30 17.97 23.88 -10.75
CA LEU A 30 17.55 23.28 -9.47
C LEU A 30 18.58 22.25 -8.96
N LEU A 31 19.11 21.44 -9.86
CA LEU A 31 20.06 20.39 -9.52
C LEU A 31 21.48 20.91 -9.23
N GLU A 32 21.80 22.17 -9.55
CA GLU A 32 23.08 22.80 -9.21
C GLU A 32 23.28 22.86 -7.68
N LYS A 33 22.20 23.02 -6.91
CA LYS A 33 22.22 22.97 -5.45
C LYS A 33 22.67 21.62 -4.89
N PHE A 34 22.58 20.56 -5.68
CA PHE A 34 23.02 19.19 -5.37
C PHE A 34 24.32 18.83 -6.12
N GLY A 35 25.05 19.82 -6.62
CA GLY A 35 26.35 19.65 -7.25
C GLY A 35 26.33 19.19 -8.71
N LYS A 36 25.14 19.16 -9.36
CA LYS A 36 25.01 18.71 -10.74
C LYS A 36 24.30 19.75 -11.63
N LYS A 37 25.07 20.36 -12.53
CA LYS A 37 24.51 21.29 -13.53
C LYS A 37 23.90 20.51 -14.69
N THR A 38 22.59 20.28 -14.65
CA THR A 38 21.88 19.48 -15.67
C THR A 38 20.48 20.02 -15.86
N PRO A 39 20.08 20.37 -17.10
CA PRO A 39 18.70 20.69 -17.42
C PRO A 39 17.79 19.49 -17.10
N SER A 40 16.67 19.76 -16.52
CA SER A 40 15.72 18.73 -16.10
C SER A 40 14.28 19.15 -16.36
N ILE A 41 13.42 18.17 -16.51
CA ILE A 41 11.98 18.35 -16.60
C ILE A 41 11.33 17.42 -15.58
N GLY A 42 10.30 17.89 -14.91
CA GLY A 42 9.57 17.10 -13.95
C GLY A 42 8.13 17.55 -13.80
N PHE A 43 7.34 16.70 -13.18
CA PHE A 43 5.97 17.01 -12.86
C PHE A 43 5.54 16.40 -11.54
N ALA A 44 4.47 16.96 -10.99
CA ALA A 44 3.77 16.42 -9.84
C ALA A 44 2.32 16.16 -10.19
N ILE A 45 1.79 15.03 -9.69
CA ILE A 45 0.35 14.73 -9.74
C ILE A 45 -0.27 15.30 -8.46
N ILE A 46 -1.34 16.08 -8.61
CA ILE A 46 -2.09 16.63 -7.49
C ILE A 46 -3.16 15.61 -7.12
N LEU A 47 -2.89 14.83 -6.08
CA LEU A 47 -3.70 13.68 -5.73
C LEU A 47 -5.14 14.05 -5.38
N ASP A 48 -5.35 15.14 -4.65
CA ASP A 48 -6.68 15.61 -4.25
C ASP A 48 -7.54 15.96 -5.47
N GLU A 49 -6.95 16.62 -6.47
CA GLU A 49 -7.63 16.94 -7.73
C GLU A 49 -7.94 15.67 -8.53
N LEU A 50 -6.99 14.73 -8.57
CA LEU A 50 -7.19 13.45 -9.24
C LEU A 50 -8.32 12.65 -8.58
N MET A 51 -8.32 12.54 -7.26
CA MET A 51 -9.36 11.84 -6.51
C MET A 51 -10.73 12.49 -6.70
N SER A 52 -10.79 13.82 -6.66
CA SER A 52 -12.00 14.59 -6.93
C SER A 52 -12.53 14.34 -8.34
N ALA A 53 -11.63 14.28 -9.33
CA ALA A 53 -11.99 13.98 -10.72
C ALA A 53 -12.58 12.57 -10.87
N LEU A 54 -11.95 11.57 -10.26
CA LEU A 54 -12.43 10.18 -10.27
C LEU A 54 -13.84 10.07 -9.67
N ASP A 55 -14.07 10.73 -8.53
CA ASP A 55 -15.39 10.72 -7.90
C ASP A 55 -16.46 11.39 -8.76
N ARG A 56 -16.19 12.56 -9.30
CA ARG A 56 -17.14 13.29 -10.18
C ARG A 56 -17.46 12.53 -11.46
N GLN A 57 -16.48 11.84 -12.02
CA GLN A 57 -16.66 11.00 -13.22
C GLN A 57 -17.23 9.62 -12.90
N LYS A 58 -17.48 9.32 -11.61
CA LYS A 58 -17.96 8.02 -11.12
C LYS A 58 -17.06 6.84 -11.54
N ILE A 59 -15.78 7.10 -11.69
CA ILE A 59 -14.78 6.07 -11.99
C ILE A 59 -14.43 5.35 -10.70
N LYS A 60 -14.82 4.09 -10.61
CA LYS A 60 -14.47 3.23 -9.48
C LYS A 60 -13.06 2.68 -9.69
N VAL A 61 -12.16 3.00 -8.77
CA VAL A 61 -10.85 2.37 -8.71
C VAL A 61 -11.02 1.04 -7.98
N GLU A 62 -10.86 -0.07 -8.70
CA GLU A 62 -10.83 -1.39 -8.07
C GLU A 62 -9.57 -1.52 -7.22
N THR A 63 -9.74 -1.40 -5.94
CA THR A 63 -8.69 -1.78 -4.97
C THR A 63 -8.77 -3.28 -4.80
N GLY A 64 -7.76 -4.01 -5.29
CA GLY A 64 -7.70 -5.46 -5.13
C GLY A 64 -7.86 -5.87 -3.66
N HIS A 65 -8.35 -7.09 -3.43
CA HIS A 65 -8.55 -7.62 -2.08
C HIS A 65 -7.29 -7.46 -1.23
N ARG A 66 -7.42 -6.76 -0.11
CA ARG A 66 -6.34 -6.60 0.88
C ARG A 66 -6.39 -7.74 1.87
N ASN A 67 -5.23 -8.19 2.29
CA ASN A 67 -5.07 -9.19 3.33
C ASN A 67 -4.31 -8.54 4.49
N LEU A 68 -4.74 -8.80 5.72
CA LEU A 68 -4.06 -8.36 6.93
C LEU A 68 -3.29 -9.53 7.52
N LEU A 69 -2.00 -9.37 7.74
CA LEU A 69 -1.14 -10.35 8.37
C LEU A 69 -0.74 -9.84 9.75
N VAL A 70 -1.26 -10.49 10.79
CA VAL A 70 -1.02 -10.15 12.18
C VAL A 70 0.06 -11.07 12.76
N TYR A 71 1.08 -10.49 13.39
CA TYR A 71 2.25 -11.22 13.86
C TYR A 71 2.79 -10.69 15.20
N THR A 72 3.58 -11.49 15.89
CA THR A 72 4.33 -11.12 17.12
C THR A 72 5.83 -11.01 16.83
N ASP A 73 6.62 -10.55 17.79
CA ASP A 73 8.09 -10.59 17.71
C ASP A 73 8.61 -11.98 17.36
N ALA A 74 8.07 -13.03 18.01
CA ALA A 74 8.47 -14.41 17.78
C ALA A 74 8.17 -14.91 16.36
N THR A 75 7.19 -14.31 15.67
CA THR A 75 6.76 -14.72 14.33
C THR A 75 7.15 -13.73 13.23
N GLU A 76 7.88 -12.65 13.55
CA GLU A 76 8.17 -11.55 12.62
C GLU A 76 8.89 -12.01 11.36
N GLN A 77 9.98 -12.76 11.47
CA GLN A 77 10.75 -13.24 10.31
C GLN A 77 9.91 -14.13 9.39
N TRP A 78 9.05 -14.94 9.99
CA TRP A 78 8.11 -15.75 9.25
C TRP A 78 7.04 -14.90 8.55
N ALA A 79 6.51 -13.89 9.24
CA ALA A 79 5.56 -12.94 8.68
C ALA A 79 6.13 -12.20 7.47
N ILE A 80 7.36 -11.70 7.56
CA ILE A 80 8.08 -11.03 6.46
C ILE A 80 8.21 -11.97 5.25
N SER A 81 8.64 -13.21 5.47
CA SER A 81 8.80 -14.19 4.41
C SER A 81 7.47 -14.52 3.73
N LEU A 82 6.40 -14.66 4.52
CA LEU A 82 5.05 -14.93 4.03
C LEU A 82 4.51 -13.74 3.22
N ALA A 83 4.66 -12.53 3.74
CA ALA A 83 4.23 -11.31 3.03
C ALA A 83 4.95 -11.13 1.70
N ARG A 84 6.27 -11.39 1.64
CA ARG A 84 7.04 -11.39 0.38
C ARG A 84 6.48 -12.40 -0.62
N THR A 85 6.15 -13.61 -0.17
CA THR A 85 5.58 -14.65 -1.02
C THR A 85 4.22 -14.26 -1.58
N PHE A 86 3.35 -13.65 -0.77
CA PHE A 86 2.04 -13.17 -1.22
C PHE A 86 2.18 -12.01 -2.19
N ARG A 87 3.03 -11.03 -1.89
CA ARG A 87 3.27 -9.87 -2.76
C ARG A 87 3.87 -10.26 -4.11
N ALA A 88 4.77 -11.25 -4.14
CA ALA A 88 5.30 -11.82 -5.38
C ALA A 88 4.22 -12.49 -6.26
N LYS A 89 3.09 -12.88 -5.66
CA LYS A 89 1.90 -13.41 -6.36
C LYS A 89 0.84 -12.34 -6.66
N GLY A 90 1.21 -11.06 -6.58
CA GLY A 90 0.29 -9.94 -6.82
C GLY A 90 -0.78 -9.72 -5.74
N LYS A 91 -0.62 -10.31 -4.54
CA LYS A 91 -1.55 -10.09 -3.44
C LYS A 91 -1.16 -8.88 -2.61
N ASN A 92 -2.13 -8.03 -2.30
CA ASN A 92 -1.93 -6.92 -1.37
C ASN A 92 -1.93 -7.46 0.07
N VAL A 93 -0.84 -7.21 0.79
CA VAL A 93 -0.67 -7.66 2.18
C VAL A 93 -0.22 -6.50 3.03
N GLU A 94 -1.02 -6.15 4.01
CA GLU A 94 -0.69 -5.25 5.10
C GLU A 94 -0.18 -6.08 6.28
N MET A 95 0.81 -5.58 7.01
CA MET A 95 1.40 -6.27 8.15
C MET A 95 1.15 -5.45 9.41
N MET A 96 0.60 -6.07 10.46
CA MET A 96 0.42 -5.44 11.76
C MET A 96 1.03 -6.30 12.86
N LYS A 97 1.88 -5.66 13.66
CA LYS A 97 2.46 -6.27 14.85
C LYS A 97 1.46 -6.19 15.99
N ARG A 98 1.31 -7.30 16.73
CA ARG A 98 0.57 -7.36 17.98
C ARG A 98 1.48 -7.57 19.16
N ASN A 99 1.10 -7.05 20.31
CA ASN A 99 1.69 -7.37 21.59
C ASN A 99 0.91 -8.51 22.27
N SER A 100 1.42 -9.02 23.38
CA SER A 100 0.78 -10.14 24.12
C SER A 100 -0.59 -9.79 24.72
N TRP A 101 -0.85 -8.50 24.95
CA TRP A 101 -2.12 -8.00 25.50
C TRP A 101 -3.13 -7.53 24.45
N ASP A 102 -2.75 -7.54 23.16
CA ASP A 102 -3.65 -7.14 22.10
C ASP A 102 -4.61 -8.28 21.78
N GLU A 103 -5.91 -8.01 21.86
CA GLU A 103 -6.95 -8.97 21.53
C GLU A 103 -7.14 -9.11 20.02
N ARG A 104 -7.42 -10.33 19.56
CA ARG A 104 -7.64 -10.67 18.14
C ARG A 104 -8.75 -9.81 17.52
N GLU A 105 -9.80 -9.58 18.28
CA GLU A 105 -10.99 -8.82 17.92
C GLU A 105 -10.66 -7.39 17.50
N THR A 106 -9.63 -6.78 18.05
CA THR A 106 -9.14 -5.45 17.68
C THR A 106 -8.67 -5.43 16.22
N PHE A 107 -7.94 -6.45 15.79
CA PHE A 107 -7.47 -6.58 14.41
C PHE A 107 -8.58 -6.95 13.44
N GLU A 108 -9.55 -7.75 13.87
CA GLU A 108 -10.75 -8.05 13.08
C GLU A 108 -11.59 -6.78 12.85
N ALA A 109 -11.82 -5.99 13.90
CA ALA A 109 -12.55 -4.73 13.81
C ALA A 109 -11.83 -3.72 12.89
N TYR A 110 -10.51 -3.63 13.00
CA TYR A 110 -9.69 -2.83 12.08
C TYR A 110 -9.86 -3.32 10.64
N GLY A 111 -9.70 -4.62 10.40
CA GLY A 111 -9.80 -5.20 9.08
C GLY A 111 -11.17 -4.98 8.42
N LYS A 112 -12.25 -5.16 9.16
CA LYS A 112 -13.62 -4.89 8.69
C LYS A 112 -13.81 -3.42 8.31
N ARG A 113 -13.39 -2.49 9.17
CA ARG A 113 -13.46 -1.03 8.91
C ARG A 113 -12.60 -0.59 7.72
N SER A 114 -11.47 -1.25 7.50
CA SER A 114 -10.51 -0.95 6.44
C SER A 114 -10.74 -1.75 5.16
N SER A 115 -11.88 -2.44 5.02
CA SER A 115 -12.24 -3.26 3.86
C SER A 115 -11.19 -4.33 3.51
N VAL A 116 -10.60 -4.94 4.53
CA VAL A 116 -9.72 -6.11 4.39
C VAL A 116 -10.58 -7.35 4.14
N ALA A 117 -10.23 -8.15 3.13
CA ALA A 117 -10.99 -9.35 2.80
C ALA A 117 -10.68 -10.52 3.75
N SER A 118 -9.40 -10.72 4.06
CA SER A 118 -8.97 -11.84 4.90
C SER A 118 -7.87 -11.41 5.87
N MET A 119 -7.94 -11.92 7.10
CA MET A 119 -6.91 -11.79 8.11
C MET A 119 -6.18 -13.10 8.28
N LEU A 120 -4.85 -13.03 8.30
CA LEU A 120 -3.94 -14.13 8.59
C LEU A 120 -3.30 -13.86 9.96
N TYR A 121 -3.74 -14.57 10.96
CA TYR A 121 -3.26 -14.41 12.33
C TYR A 121 -2.21 -15.48 12.64
N LEU A 122 -0.95 -15.06 12.78
CA LEU A 122 0.17 -15.95 12.99
C LEU A 122 0.30 -16.37 14.46
N ARG A 123 0.33 -17.68 14.69
CA ARG A 123 0.55 -18.25 16.01
C ARG A 123 2.00 -18.71 16.17
N GLU A 124 2.47 -18.70 17.38
CA GLU A 124 3.85 -19.13 17.71
C GLU A 124 4.08 -20.64 17.48
N ASP A 125 3.00 -21.44 17.55
CA ASP A 125 3.03 -22.89 17.26
C ASP A 125 3.07 -23.22 15.75
N ARG A 126 3.45 -22.25 14.91
CA ARG A 126 3.56 -22.37 13.45
C ARG A 126 2.23 -22.65 12.72
N LYS A 127 1.14 -22.28 13.32
CA LYS A 127 -0.18 -22.29 12.67
C LYS A 127 -0.59 -20.88 12.24
N ILE A 128 -1.43 -20.82 11.24
CA ILE A 128 -2.05 -19.58 10.77
C ILE A 128 -3.55 -19.74 10.87
N GLU A 129 -4.18 -18.86 11.62
CA GLU A 129 -5.63 -18.71 11.59
C GLU A 129 -5.96 -17.77 10.40
N VAL A 130 -6.66 -18.31 9.42
CA VAL A 130 -7.11 -17.55 8.25
C VAL A 130 -8.58 -17.25 8.46
N ILE A 131 -8.90 -15.97 8.61
CA ILE A 131 -10.24 -15.49 8.90
C ILE A 131 -10.71 -14.69 7.69
N ASN A 132 -11.81 -15.07 7.08
CA ASN A 132 -12.52 -14.28 6.08
C ASN A 132 -13.34 -13.23 6.83
N LEU A 133 -12.96 -11.96 6.74
CA LEU A 133 -13.61 -10.88 7.48
C LEU A 133 -14.97 -10.46 6.91
N GLN A 134 -15.31 -10.93 5.70
CA GLN A 134 -16.61 -10.67 5.06
C GLN A 134 -17.64 -11.74 5.44
N THR A 135 -17.23 -13.02 5.44
CA THR A 135 -18.14 -14.15 5.73
C THR A 135 -18.08 -14.64 7.16
N GLY A 136 -17.00 -14.31 7.91
CA GLY A 136 -16.74 -14.84 9.24
C GLY A 136 -16.18 -16.26 9.26
N GLU A 137 -15.91 -16.85 8.09
CA GLU A 137 -15.35 -18.20 8.00
C GLU A 137 -13.92 -18.24 8.51
N GLU A 138 -13.60 -19.22 9.37
CA GLU A 138 -12.28 -19.41 9.96
C GLU A 138 -11.67 -20.74 9.53
N LYS A 139 -10.36 -20.73 9.24
CA LYS A 139 -9.60 -21.94 8.89
C LYS A 139 -8.25 -21.92 9.55
N LEU A 140 -7.90 -23.02 10.22
CA LEU A 140 -6.57 -23.22 10.77
C LEU A 140 -5.67 -23.94 9.76
N VAL A 141 -4.55 -23.31 9.39
CA VAL A 141 -3.57 -23.87 8.46
C VAL A 141 -2.29 -24.20 9.18
N ASN A 142 -1.86 -25.46 9.11
CA ASN A 142 -0.57 -25.90 9.61
C ASN A 142 0.52 -25.67 8.55
N THR A 143 1.51 -24.86 8.85
CA THR A 143 2.68 -24.70 7.98
C THR A 143 3.77 -25.69 8.36
N LYS A 144 3.87 -26.80 7.61
CA LYS A 144 5.01 -27.71 7.77
C LYS A 144 6.30 -26.97 7.38
N LYS A 145 7.35 -27.09 8.21
CA LYS A 145 8.72 -26.72 7.79
C LYS A 145 9.03 -27.47 6.50
N LYS A 146 9.29 -26.76 5.39
CA LYS A 146 10.06 -27.35 4.30
C LYS A 146 11.46 -27.57 4.87
N THR A 147 11.75 -28.78 5.30
CA THR A 147 13.12 -29.23 5.56
C THR A 147 13.83 -29.11 4.22
N LYS A 148 14.76 -28.15 4.11
CA LYS A 148 15.76 -28.19 3.04
C LYS A 148 16.56 -29.46 3.28
N GLN A 149 16.33 -30.49 2.48
CA GLN A 149 17.37 -31.49 2.26
C GLN A 149 18.47 -30.82 1.44
N GLN A 150 19.65 -30.97 1.98
CA GLN A 150 20.93 -30.59 1.37
C GLN A 150 21.09 -31.23 -0.01
#